data_d5bb6c1163d77810f0538e9ffc10053d
#
_entry.id   d5bb6c1163d77810f0538e9ffc10053d
#
_cell.length_a   1.000
_cell.length_b   1.000
_cell.length_c   1.000
_cell.angle_alpha   90.00
_cell.angle_beta   90.00
_cell.angle_gamma   90.00
#
_symmetry.space_group_name_H-M   'P 1'
#
loop_
_entity.id
_entity.type
_entity.pdbx_description
1 polymer ?
#
loop_
_entity_poly.entity_id
_entity_poly.type
_entity_poly.pdbx_seq_one_letter_code
_entity_poly.pdbx_strand_id
1 'polypeptide(L)'
;SKEDAQDYRYFPDPDLVPIEISDEWMDKVRDAQPEFRDEKKVRYKEEYDLPDYDIDIITGSKHLADIFEATIALGSEPKEVSNWLMGETIRLVNESEMDIDDVSFKPEQLAKLIEMIKNNEINRSVGKEVFEKVFKEDIDPAAYVEEHGLKSMNDEGALKATIEEIVANNPKSVEDYKAGKKKAIGFLVGQTMKATQGKANPGIVNKILTEILDNM
;
A
#
# COMPACT_ATOMS: atom_id res chain seq x y z
N SER A 1 41.29 -3.32 -40.69
CA SER A 1 41.09 -4.16 -39.47
C SER A 1 41.09 -5.61 -39.91
N LYS A 2 41.34 -6.57 -39.00
CA LYS A 2 41.32 -8.01 -39.34
C LYS A 2 39.93 -8.49 -39.75
N GLU A 3 38.92 -7.71 -39.48
CA GLU A 3 37.50 -8.01 -39.82
C GLU A 3 37.21 -7.78 -41.33
N ASP A 4 38.05 -7.00 -42.04
CA ASP A 4 37.90 -6.74 -43.48
C ASP A 4 38.73 -7.71 -44.35
N ALA A 5 39.41 -8.69 -43.76
CA ALA A 5 40.19 -9.65 -44.51
C ALA A 5 39.27 -10.69 -45.19
N GLN A 6 39.19 -10.63 -46.52
CA GLN A 6 38.36 -11.53 -47.35
C GLN A 6 38.78 -13.02 -47.31
N ASP A 7 39.69 -13.39 -46.42
CA ASP A 7 40.32 -14.72 -46.36
C ASP A 7 39.80 -15.59 -45.19
N TYR A 8 38.82 -15.13 -44.42
CA TYR A 8 38.14 -15.98 -43.42
C TYR A 8 37.07 -16.82 -44.08
N ARG A 9 37.43 -18.06 -44.37
CA ARG A 9 36.43 -19.07 -44.81
C ARG A 9 35.78 -19.65 -43.59
N TYR A 10 34.50 -19.24 -43.30
CA TYR A 10 33.67 -19.85 -42.25
C TYR A 10 33.12 -21.18 -42.79
N PHE A 11 33.59 -22.26 -42.23
CA PHE A 11 33.02 -23.59 -42.45
C PHE A 11 32.26 -23.97 -41.19
N PRO A 12 31.10 -24.67 -41.32
CA PRO A 12 30.52 -25.37 -40.18
C PRO A 12 31.56 -26.31 -39.60
N ASP A 13 31.71 -26.28 -38.27
CA ASP A 13 32.59 -27.19 -37.55
C ASP A 13 32.05 -28.61 -37.78
N PRO A 14 32.83 -29.55 -38.31
CA PRO A 14 32.36 -30.90 -38.57
C PRO A 14 31.98 -31.68 -37.33
N ASP A 15 32.45 -31.24 -36.16
CA ASP A 15 32.13 -31.87 -34.87
C ASP A 15 30.86 -31.28 -34.22
N LEU A 16 30.30 -30.22 -34.79
CA LEU A 16 29.03 -29.61 -34.33
C LEU A 16 27.86 -30.11 -35.16
N VAL A 17 27.02 -30.92 -34.57
CA VAL A 17 25.77 -31.35 -35.18
C VAL A 17 24.80 -30.17 -35.26
N PRO A 18 24.10 -29.95 -36.38
CA PRO A 18 23.07 -28.93 -36.48
C PRO A 18 22.02 -29.14 -35.38
N ILE A 19 21.72 -28.09 -34.65
CA ILE A 19 20.65 -28.11 -33.66
C ILE A 19 19.34 -27.77 -34.40
N GLU A 20 18.45 -28.72 -34.50
CA GLU A 20 17.12 -28.51 -35.04
C GLU A 20 16.17 -28.09 -33.93
N ILE A 21 15.68 -26.83 -33.99
CA ILE A 21 14.68 -26.31 -33.09
C ILE A 21 13.32 -26.46 -33.74
N SER A 22 12.50 -27.39 -33.22
CA SER A 22 11.16 -27.62 -33.74
C SER A 22 10.19 -26.51 -33.37
N ASP A 23 9.17 -26.27 -34.19
CA ASP A 23 8.10 -25.32 -33.90
C ASP A 23 7.40 -25.64 -32.56
N GLU A 24 7.20 -26.96 -32.29
CA GLU A 24 6.62 -27.42 -31.02
C GLU A 24 7.47 -27.00 -29.80
N TRP A 25 8.79 -27.05 -29.92
CA TRP A 25 9.68 -26.58 -28.85
C TRP A 25 9.63 -25.06 -28.68
N MET A 26 9.58 -24.33 -29.80
CA MET A 26 9.42 -22.87 -29.80
C MET A 26 8.09 -22.45 -29.15
N ASP A 27 7.01 -23.13 -29.45
CA ASP A 27 5.70 -22.85 -28.85
C ASP A 27 5.70 -23.16 -27.34
N LYS A 28 6.29 -24.27 -26.91
CA LYS A 28 6.46 -24.58 -25.48
C LYS A 28 7.27 -23.51 -24.76
N VAL A 29 8.31 -22.95 -25.37
CA VAL A 29 9.11 -21.88 -24.78
C VAL A 29 8.29 -20.59 -24.69
N ARG A 30 7.52 -20.24 -25.73
CA ARG A 30 6.62 -19.07 -25.68
C ARG A 30 5.57 -19.18 -24.60
N ASP A 31 4.92 -20.36 -24.51
CA ASP A 31 3.86 -20.61 -23.53
C ASP A 31 4.39 -20.58 -22.07
N ALA A 32 5.67 -20.97 -21.90
CA ALA A 32 6.33 -20.95 -20.60
C ALA A 32 6.97 -19.59 -20.25
N GLN A 33 6.95 -18.63 -21.19
CA GLN A 33 7.57 -17.32 -20.99
C GLN A 33 6.74 -16.50 -20.01
N PRO A 34 7.33 -15.96 -18.94
CA PRO A 34 6.61 -15.06 -18.05
C PRO A 34 6.29 -13.74 -18.78
N GLU A 35 5.22 -13.10 -18.35
CA GLU A 35 4.89 -11.74 -18.83
C GLU A 35 6.06 -10.78 -18.62
N PHE A 36 6.45 -10.08 -19.67
CA PHE A 36 7.54 -9.13 -19.62
C PHE A 36 7.12 -7.81 -18.96
N ARG A 37 8.13 -7.05 -18.48
CA ARG A 37 7.91 -5.76 -17.84
C ARG A 37 7.04 -4.80 -18.66
N ASP A 38 7.29 -4.71 -19.96
CA ASP A 38 6.56 -3.78 -20.81
C ASP A 38 5.09 -4.21 -21.00
N GLU A 39 4.82 -5.51 -21.05
CA GLU A 39 3.47 -6.05 -21.06
C GLU A 39 2.74 -5.79 -19.74
N LYS A 40 3.42 -6.03 -18.60
CA LYS A 40 2.89 -5.66 -17.27
C LYS A 40 2.54 -4.17 -17.16
N LYS A 41 3.36 -3.28 -17.71
CA LYS A 41 3.08 -1.83 -17.71
C LYS A 41 1.77 -1.51 -18.42
N VAL A 42 1.55 -2.09 -19.60
CA VAL A 42 0.32 -1.90 -20.36
C VAL A 42 -0.87 -2.44 -19.56
N ARG A 43 -0.77 -3.66 -19.07
CA ARG A 43 -1.83 -4.29 -18.28
C ARG A 43 -2.16 -3.52 -17.01
N TYR A 44 -1.17 -3.06 -16.23
CA TYR A 44 -1.40 -2.29 -15.01
C TYR A 44 -2.09 -0.95 -15.30
N LYS A 45 -1.79 -0.36 -16.46
CA LYS A 45 -2.46 0.85 -16.91
C LYS A 45 -3.92 0.61 -17.31
N GLU A 46 -4.16 -0.43 -18.09
CA GLU A 46 -5.48 -0.73 -18.66
C GLU A 46 -6.43 -1.34 -17.62
N GLU A 47 -5.95 -2.30 -16.82
CA GLU A 47 -6.80 -3.03 -15.88
C GLU A 47 -6.95 -2.32 -14.53
N TYR A 48 -5.91 -1.63 -14.04
CA TYR A 48 -5.89 -1.06 -12.70
C TYR A 48 -5.92 0.46 -12.66
N ASP A 49 -5.78 1.13 -13.82
CA ASP A 49 -5.76 2.61 -13.94
C ASP A 49 -4.78 3.24 -12.94
N LEU A 50 -3.58 2.65 -12.83
CA LEU A 50 -2.52 3.18 -11.99
C LEU A 50 -1.80 4.35 -12.66
N PRO A 51 -1.21 5.29 -11.89
CA PRO A 51 -0.31 6.31 -12.41
C PRO A 51 0.94 5.70 -13.07
N ASP A 52 1.40 6.26 -14.17
CA ASP A 52 2.57 5.77 -14.90
C ASP A 52 3.82 5.69 -14.01
N TYR A 53 3.98 6.64 -13.10
CA TYR A 53 5.08 6.66 -12.12
C TYR A 53 5.05 5.43 -11.19
N ASP A 54 3.88 5.08 -10.65
CA ASP A 54 3.71 3.93 -9.77
C ASP A 54 3.98 2.63 -10.53
N ILE A 55 3.47 2.54 -11.78
CA ILE A 55 3.69 1.41 -12.67
C ILE A 55 5.18 1.20 -12.93
N ASP A 56 5.91 2.28 -13.22
CA ASP A 56 7.35 2.22 -13.50
C ASP A 56 8.16 1.69 -12.33
N ILE A 57 7.82 2.11 -11.11
CA ILE A 57 8.51 1.66 -9.90
C ILE A 57 8.13 0.21 -9.57
N ILE A 58 6.84 -0.12 -9.52
CA ILE A 58 6.38 -1.46 -9.17
C ILE A 58 6.94 -2.50 -10.17
N THR A 59 6.88 -2.21 -11.47
CA THR A 59 7.40 -3.12 -12.51
C THR A 59 8.93 -3.07 -12.66
N GLY A 60 9.58 -2.12 -11.99
CA GLY A 60 11.04 -1.98 -11.98
C GLY A 60 11.74 -3.09 -11.19
N SER A 61 11.07 -3.63 -10.16
CA SER A 61 11.51 -4.79 -9.41
C SER A 61 10.53 -5.93 -9.64
N LYS A 62 11.06 -7.10 -10.02
CA LYS A 62 10.23 -8.31 -10.14
C LYS A 62 9.61 -8.68 -8.79
N HIS A 63 10.39 -8.56 -7.72
CA HIS A 63 9.93 -8.88 -6.37
C HIS A 63 8.75 -8.00 -5.94
N LEU A 64 8.85 -6.68 -6.19
CA LEU A 64 7.77 -5.75 -5.86
C LEU A 64 6.51 -6.00 -6.71
N ALA A 65 6.69 -6.32 -8.00
CA ALA A 65 5.57 -6.69 -8.87
C ALA A 65 4.89 -7.99 -8.40
N ASP A 66 5.66 -8.98 -7.98
CA ASP A 66 5.13 -10.25 -7.44
C ASP A 66 4.33 -10.00 -6.13
N ILE A 67 4.82 -9.15 -5.22
CA ILE A 67 4.07 -8.74 -4.01
C ILE A 67 2.78 -8.02 -4.39
N PHE A 68 2.83 -7.09 -5.34
CA PHE A 68 1.68 -6.34 -5.81
C PHE A 68 0.59 -7.27 -6.35
N GLU A 69 0.95 -8.14 -7.32
CA GLU A 69 0.02 -9.08 -7.95
C GLU A 69 -0.56 -10.09 -6.95
N ALA A 70 0.27 -10.64 -6.06
CA ALA A 70 -0.18 -11.58 -5.04
C ALA A 70 -1.14 -10.93 -4.04
N THR A 71 -0.88 -9.67 -3.65
CA THR A 71 -1.78 -8.93 -2.73
C THR A 71 -3.14 -8.63 -3.38
N ILE A 72 -3.15 -8.30 -4.67
CA ILE A 72 -4.41 -8.12 -5.44
C ILE A 72 -5.17 -9.44 -5.58
N ALA A 73 -4.47 -10.54 -5.86
CA ALA A 73 -5.08 -11.86 -5.96
C ALA A 73 -5.79 -12.30 -4.66
N LEU A 74 -5.38 -11.75 -3.51
CA LEU A 74 -6.05 -11.93 -2.22
C LEU A 74 -7.29 -11.02 -2.03
N GLY A 75 -7.67 -10.24 -3.03
CA GLY A 75 -8.87 -9.40 -3.03
C GLY A 75 -8.66 -7.95 -2.59
N SER A 76 -7.42 -7.51 -2.47
CA SER A 76 -7.11 -6.12 -2.17
C SER A 76 -7.30 -5.23 -3.41
N GLU A 77 -7.73 -3.99 -3.19
CA GLU A 77 -7.93 -3.01 -4.25
C GLU A 77 -6.59 -2.56 -4.84
N PRO A 78 -6.36 -2.63 -6.17
CA PRO A 78 -5.06 -2.32 -6.78
C PRO A 78 -4.50 -0.94 -6.40
N LYS A 79 -5.33 0.09 -6.37
CA LYS A 79 -4.92 1.45 -5.99
C LYS A 79 -4.48 1.54 -4.53
N GLU A 80 -5.13 0.82 -3.62
CA GLU A 80 -4.70 0.77 -2.22
C GLU A 80 -3.38 0.02 -2.06
N VAL A 81 -3.20 -1.11 -2.76
CA VAL A 81 -1.92 -1.83 -2.73
C VAL A 81 -0.80 -0.93 -3.26
N SER A 82 -1.01 -0.27 -4.41
CA SER A 82 -0.05 0.71 -4.96
C SER A 82 0.28 1.81 -3.93
N ASN A 83 -0.72 2.40 -3.28
CA ASN A 83 -0.52 3.43 -2.26
C ASN A 83 0.35 2.95 -1.09
N TRP A 84 0.20 1.70 -0.65
CA TRP A 84 1.01 1.13 0.42
C TRP A 84 2.45 0.86 -0.04
N LEU A 85 2.62 0.34 -1.24
CA LEU A 85 3.95 0.10 -1.79
C LEU A 85 4.70 1.41 -2.03
N MET A 86 4.07 2.39 -2.69
CA MET A 86 4.69 3.66 -3.02
C MET A 86 4.90 4.57 -1.82
N GLY A 87 3.97 4.57 -0.86
CA GLY A 87 4.04 5.41 0.32
C GLY A 87 4.92 4.81 1.41
N GLU A 88 4.46 3.71 2.00
CA GLU A 88 5.09 3.18 3.21
C GLU A 88 6.26 2.23 2.91
N THR A 89 6.12 1.33 1.91
CA THR A 89 7.20 0.37 1.61
C THR A 89 8.44 1.11 1.11
N ILE A 90 8.31 2.00 0.12
CA ILE A 90 9.46 2.77 -0.40
C ILE A 90 10.07 3.67 0.68
N ARG A 91 9.25 4.27 1.55
CA ARG A 91 9.75 5.06 2.69
C ARG A 91 10.62 4.20 3.62
N LEU A 92 10.14 3.02 4.02
CA LEU A 92 10.85 2.13 4.94
C LEU A 92 12.12 1.54 4.30
N VAL A 93 12.09 1.19 3.01
CA VAL A 93 13.26 0.77 2.25
C VAL A 93 14.34 1.85 2.27
N ASN A 94 13.96 3.11 1.98
CA ASN A 94 14.89 4.24 1.99
C ASN A 94 15.45 4.53 3.38
N GLU A 95 14.61 4.47 4.43
CA GLU A 95 15.03 4.69 5.82
C GLU A 95 15.95 3.59 6.35
N SER A 96 15.80 2.36 5.84
CA SER A 96 16.62 1.21 6.23
C SER A 96 17.85 1.01 5.35
N GLU A 97 18.03 1.83 4.31
CA GLU A 97 19.12 1.72 3.32
C GLU A 97 19.23 0.32 2.70
N MET A 98 18.08 -0.37 2.55
CA MET A 98 18.02 -1.73 2.00
C MET A 98 17.64 -1.72 0.51
N ASP A 99 17.94 -2.80 -0.20
CA ASP A 99 17.45 -2.98 -1.57
C ASP A 99 15.96 -3.32 -1.56
N ILE A 100 15.23 -2.88 -2.57
CA ILE A 100 13.80 -3.17 -2.73
C ILE A 100 13.55 -4.67 -2.89
N ASP A 101 14.50 -5.40 -3.43
CA ASP A 101 14.42 -6.85 -3.61
C ASP A 101 14.66 -7.64 -2.30
N ASP A 102 15.13 -6.97 -1.23
CA ASP A 102 15.30 -7.55 0.10
C ASP A 102 14.07 -7.41 1.01
N VAL A 103 13.00 -6.78 0.52
CA VAL A 103 11.73 -6.65 1.27
C VAL A 103 11.17 -8.03 1.58
N SER A 104 10.89 -8.30 2.85
CA SER A 104 10.58 -9.66 3.34
C SER A 104 9.14 -9.87 3.80
N PHE A 105 8.31 -8.82 3.93
CA PHE A 105 6.92 -9.00 4.33
C PHE A 105 6.12 -9.77 3.26
N LYS A 106 5.10 -10.49 3.72
CA LYS A 106 4.28 -11.35 2.85
C LYS A 106 3.07 -10.60 2.30
N PRO A 107 2.64 -10.91 1.07
CA PRO A 107 1.43 -10.34 0.48
C PRO A 107 0.19 -10.50 1.38
N GLU A 108 0.08 -11.62 2.10
CA GLU A 108 -1.02 -11.91 3.02
C GLU A 108 -1.08 -10.91 4.19
N GLN A 109 0.08 -10.47 4.70
CA GLN A 109 0.15 -9.49 5.78
C GLN A 109 -0.32 -8.12 5.31
N LEU A 110 0.09 -7.69 4.11
CA LEU A 110 -0.36 -6.44 3.51
C LEU A 110 -1.86 -6.49 3.19
N ALA A 111 -2.34 -7.59 2.59
CA ALA A 111 -3.74 -7.77 2.28
C ALA A 111 -4.60 -7.72 3.55
N LYS A 112 -4.17 -8.40 4.62
CA LYS A 112 -4.87 -8.39 5.92
C LYS A 112 -4.92 -7.00 6.53
N LEU A 113 -3.82 -6.25 6.47
CA LEU A 113 -3.76 -4.88 6.96
C LEU A 113 -4.73 -3.96 6.20
N ILE A 114 -4.74 -4.05 4.87
CA ILE A 114 -5.66 -3.28 4.02
C ILE A 114 -7.13 -3.64 4.35
N GLU A 115 -7.43 -4.93 4.51
CA GLU A 115 -8.74 -5.40 4.90
C GLU A 115 -9.20 -4.80 6.25
N MET A 116 -8.35 -4.83 7.26
CA MET A 116 -8.65 -4.28 8.60
C MET A 116 -8.94 -2.78 8.54
N ILE A 117 -8.23 -2.02 7.72
CA ILE A 117 -8.49 -0.60 7.52
C ILE A 117 -9.81 -0.38 6.78
N LYS A 118 -10.07 -1.15 5.72
CA LYS A 118 -11.32 -1.10 4.94
C LYS A 118 -12.55 -1.39 5.82
N ASN A 119 -12.42 -2.34 6.73
CA ASN A 119 -13.46 -2.72 7.69
C ASN A 119 -13.58 -1.76 8.90
N ASN A 120 -12.76 -0.70 8.96
CA ASN A 120 -12.65 0.22 10.09
C ASN A 120 -12.25 -0.47 11.42
N GLU A 121 -11.63 -1.64 11.36
CA GLU A 121 -11.09 -2.30 12.56
C GLU A 121 -9.92 -1.51 13.14
N ILE A 122 -9.13 -0.88 12.28
CA ILE A 122 -8.10 0.10 12.62
C ILE A 122 -8.20 1.30 11.67
N ASN A 123 -7.72 2.47 12.10
CA ASN A 123 -7.59 3.61 11.21
C ASN A 123 -6.25 3.58 10.45
N ARG A 124 -6.12 4.43 9.41
CA ARG A 124 -4.91 4.45 8.56
C ARG A 124 -3.62 4.80 9.33
N SER A 125 -3.71 5.60 10.39
CA SER A 125 -2.53 5.97 11.19
C SER A 125 -2.00 4.77 11.98
N VAL A 126 -2.89 4.05 12.63
CA VAL A 126 -2.56 2.77 13.29
C VAL A 126 -2.07 1.75 12.27
N GLY A 127 -2.71 1.70 11.09
CA GLY A 127 -2.27 0.82 9.99
C GLY A 127 -0.81 1.05 9.59
N LYS A 128 -0.36 2.30 9.52
CA LYS A 128 1.05 2.62 9.23
C LYS A 128 2.01 2.15 10.32
N GLU A 129 1.63 2.33 11.58
CA GLU A 129 2.40 1.85 12.73
C GLU A 129 2.54 0.32 12.72
N VAL A 130 1.42 -0.38 12.48
CA VAL A 130 1.40 -1.85 12.37
C VAL A 130 2.23 -2.32 11.17
N PHE A 131 2.12 -1.64 10.01
CA PHE A 131 2.89 -1.98 8.82
C PHE A 131 4.39 -1.85 9.04
N GLU A 132 4.83 -0.83 9.77
CA GLU A 132 6.25 -0.68 10.11
C GLU A 132 6.76 -1.86 10.94
N LYS A 133 5.93 -2.41 11.82
CA LYS A 133 6.23 -3.64 12.57
C LYS A 133 6.26 -4.88 11.67
N VAL A 134 5.26 -5.02 10.79
CA VAL A 134 5.23 -6.10 9.78
C VAL A 134 6.48 -6.08 8.92
N PHE A 135 6.89 -4.90 8.47
CA PHE A 135 8.07 -4.72 7.63
C PHE A 135 9.38 -5.13 8.34
N LYS A 136 9.51 -4.82 9.62
CA LYS A 136 10.76 -5.04 10.39
C LYS A 136 10.83 -6.40 11.07
N GLU A 137 9.70 -6.98 11.46
CA GLU A 137 9.65 -8.06 12.45
C GLU A 137 8.87 -9.32 11.96
N ASP A 138 8.36 -9.34 10.72
CA ASP A 138 7.53 -10.43 10.13
C ASP A 138 6.40 -10.89 11.06
N ILE A 139 5.66 -9.95 11.66
CA ILE A 139 4.55 -10.22 12.58
C ILE A 139 3.22 -10.40 11.84
N ASP A 140 2.27 -11.10 12.47
CA ASP A 140 0.87 -11.11 12.03
C ASP A 140 0.18 -9.80 12.43
N PRO A 141 -0.35 -8.99 11.47
CA PRO A 141 -0.94 -7.69 11.79
C PRO A 141 -2.18 -7.79 12.67
N ALA A 142 -3.01 -8.83 12.52
CA ALA A 142 -4.22 -8.98 13.31
C ALA A 142 -3.90 -9.34 14.76
N ALA A 143 -2.97 -10.26 14.98
CA ALA A 143 -2.51 -10.64 16.31
C ALA A 143 -1.87 -9.45 17.03
N TYR A 144 -1.03 -8.68 16.33
CA TYR A 144 -0.39 -7.49 16.89
C TYR A 144 -1.41 -6.42 17.33
N VAL A 145 -2.40 -6.14 16.47
CA VAL A 145 -3.49 -5.18 16.78
C VAL A 145 -4.29 -5.62 18.00
N GLU A 146 -4.57 -6.92 18.14
CA GLU A 146 -5.30 -7.46 19.28
C GLU A 146 -4.49 -7.37 20.57
N GLU A 147 -3.25 -7.84 20.55
CA GLU A 147 -2.36 -7.85 21.71
C GLU A 147 -2.11 -6.44 22.27
N HIS A 148 -1.96 -5.45 21.38
CA HIS A 148 -1.68 -4.06 21.79
C HIS A 148 -2.95 -3.21 21.93
N GLY A 149 -4.14 -3.81 21.75
CA GLY A 149 -5.42 -3.12 21.90
C GLY A 149 -5.57 -1.93 20.95
N LEU A 150 -5.09 -2.07 19.71
CA LEU A 150 -5.06 -0.99 18.70
C LEU A 150 -6.36 -0.92 17.86
N LYS A 151 -7.36 -1.76 18.14
CA LYS A 151 -8.65 -1.72 17.45
C LYS A 151 -9.28 -0.34 17.58
N SER A 152 -9.89 0.12 16.49
CA SER A 152 -10.61 1.40 16.44
C SER A 152 -11.74 1.42 17.47
N MET A 153 -11.92 2.57 18.10
CA MET A 153 -13.07 2.82 18.95
C MET A 153 -14.28 3.09 18.05
N ASN A 154 -15.01 2.04 17.69
CA ASN A 154 -16.18 2.11 16.80
C ASN A 154 -17.51 2.26 17.56
N ASP A 155 -17.49 2.34 18.88
CA ASP A 155 -18.67 2.65 19.68
C ASP A 155 -19.02 4.14 19.50
N GLU A 156 -19.97 4.43 18.61
CA GLU A 156 -20.45 5.79 18.35
C GLU A 156 -20.97 6.47 19.61
N GLY A 157 -21.53 5.70 20.58
CA GLY A 157 -22.04 6.22 21.83
C GLY A 157 -20.91 6.72 22.75
N ALA A 158 -19.89 5.89 22.96
CA ALA A 158 -18.72 6.25 23.76
C ALA A 158 -17.92 7.41 23.11
N LEU A 159 -17.80 7.35 21.76
CA LEU A 159 -17.13 8.40 21.00
C LEU A 159 -17.89 9.74 21.09
N LYS A 160 -19.21 9.72 20.97
CA LYS A 160 -20.07 10.87 21.08
C LYS A 160 -19.96 11.53 22.48
N ALA A 161 -19.99 10.73 23.55
CA ALA A 161 -19.82 11.23 24.90
C ALA A 161 -18.45 11.93 25.11
N THR A 162 -17.38 11.31 24.58
CA THR A 162 -16.04 11.93 24.62
C THR A 162 -15.98 13.24 23.84
N ILE A 163 -16.62 13.31 22.67
CA ILE A 163 -16.68 14.50 21.84
C ILE A 163 -17.50 15.60 22.53
N GLU A 164 -18.63 15.30 23.13
CA GLU A 164 -19.47 16.24 23.88
C GLU A 164 -18.68 16.87 25.06
N GLU A 165 -17.89 16.06 25.77
CA GLU A 165 -17.00 16.57 26.84
C GLU A 165 -15.91 17.51 26.28
N ILE A 166 -15.31 17.16 25.16
CA ILE A 166 -14.30 18.00 24.51
C ILE A 166 -14.90 19.32 24.04
N VAL A 167 -16.09 19.29 23.44
CA VAL A 167 -16.80 20.49 22.99
C VAL A 167 -17.12 21.39 24.19
N ALA A 168 -17.63 20.82 25.29
CA ALA A 168 -17.92 21.57 26.52
C ALA A 168 -16.68 22.22 27.13
N ASN A 169 -15.53 21.55 27.07
CA ASN A 169 -14.26 22.05 27.62
C ASN A 169 -13.56 23.08 26.70
N ASN A 170 -14.05 23.28 25.46
CA ASN A 170 -13.43 24.19 24.50
C ASN A 170 -14.42 25.24 23.92
N PRO A 171 -15.07 26.07 24.76
CA PRO A 171 -16.11 27.00 24.32
C PRO A 171 -15.62 28.01 23.28
N LYS A 172 -14.37 28.45 23.35
CA LYS A 172 -13.77 29.36 22.38
C LYS A 172 -13.70 28.76 20.96
N SER A 173 -13.40 27.46 20.83
CA SER A 173 -13.38 26.81 19.55
C SER A 173 -14.77 26.62 18.97
N VAL A 174 -15.78 26.46 19.81
CA VAL A 174 -17.20 26.41 19.42
C VAL A 174 -17.65 27.79 18.90
N GLU A 175 -17.31 28.86 19.60
CA GLU A 175 -17.59 30.24 19.15
C GLU A 175 -16.92 30.55 17.81
N ASP A 176 -15.65 30.18 17.66
CA ASP A 176 -14.92 30.36 16.40
C ASP A 176 -15.56 29.59 15.23
N TYR A 177 -16.04 28.37 15.48
CA TYR A 177 -16.77 27.60 14.46
C TYR A 177 -18.09 28.28 14.07
N LYS A 178 -18.89 28.72 15.06
CA LYS A 178 -20.15 29.47 14.84
C LYS A 178 -19.92 30.82 14.14
N ALA A 179 -18.76 31.44 14.34
CA ALA A 179 -18.33 32.64 13.62
C ALA A 179 -17.82 32.34 12.18
N GLY A 180 -17.98 31.12 11.69
CA GLY A 180 -17.62 30.70 10.31
C GLY A 180 -16.14 30.30 10.12
N LYS A 181 -15.34 30.23 11.21
CA LYS A 181 -13.94 29.78 11.15
C LYS A 181 -13.88 28.25 11.12
N LYS A 182 -14.14 27.63 9.96
CA LYS A 182 -14.15 26.16 9.80
C LYS A 182 -12.87 25.45 10.27
N LYS A 183 -11.73 26.14 10.35
CA LYS A 183 -10.49 25.59 10.90
C LYS A 183 -10.58 25.22 12.40
N ALA A 184 -11.52 25.80 13.13
CA ALA A 184 -11.73 25.47 14.55
C ALA A 184 -12.12 24.00 14.78
N ILE A 185 -12.83 23.38 13.81
CA ILE A 185 -13.19 21.96 13.89
C ILE A 185 -11.93 21.05 13.88
N GLY A 186 -10.89 21.42 13.13
CA GLY A 186 -9.63 20.68 13.10
C GLY A 186 -8.94 20.62 14.47
N PHE A 187 -9.04 21.66 15.29
CA PHE A 187 -8.54 21.64 16.65
C PHE A 187 -9.33 20.66 17.53
N LEU A 188 -10.65 20.66 17.44
CA LEU A 188 -11.52 19.75 18.20
C LEU A 188 -11.31 18.27 17.76
N VAL A 189 -11.14 18.03 16.47
CA VAL A 189 -10.73 16.70 15.95
C VAL A 189 -9.41 16.28 16.58
N GLY A 190 -8.40 17.15 16.59
CA GLY A 190 -7.11 16.87 17.20
C GLY A 190 -7.20 16.54 18.71
N GLN A 191 -8.03 17.26 19.45
CA GLN A 191 -8.27 16.97 20.87
C GLN A 191 -8.96 15.62 21.07
N THR A 192 -9.93 15.30 20.24
CA THR A 192 -10.63 14.00 20.27
C THR A 192 -9.67 12.85 19.92
N MET A 193 -8.83 13.02 18.90
CA MET A 193 -7.81 12.03 18.54
C MET A 193 -6.81 11.81 19.69
N LYS A 194 -6.43 12.88 20.40
CA LYS A 194 -5.55 12.78 21.58
C LYS A 194 -6.24 12.03 22.73
N ALA A 195 -7.49 12.35 23.03
CA ALA A 195 -8.26 11.71 24.11
C ALA A 195 -8.50 10.21 23.82
N THR A 196 -8.68 9.87 22.56
CA THR A 196 -8.85 8.46 22.11
C THR A 196 -7.53 7.75 21.81
N GLN A 197 -6.39 8.36 22.12
CA GLN A 197 -5.04 7.82 21.84
C GLN A 197 -4.84 7.45 20.36
N GLY A 198 -5.42 8.21 19.46
CA GLY A 198 -5.34 7.95 18.02
C GLY A 198 -6.22 6.80 17.50
N LYS A 199 -6.99 6.13 18.36
CA LYS A 199 -7.81 4.96 17.99
C LYS A 199 -9.12 5.30 17.29
N ALA A 200 -9.64 6.52 17.46
CA ALA A 200 -10.86 6.95 16.76
C ALA A 200 -10.62 7.12 15.26
N ASN A 201 -11.66 6.89 14.45
CA ASN A 201 -11.61 7.21 13.03
C ASN A 201 -11.82 8.73 12.84
N PRO A 202 -10.84 9.47 12.26
CA PRO A 202 -10.95 10.92 12.09
C PRO A 202 -12.17 11.37 11.28
N GLY A 203 -12.60 10.55 10.31
CA GLY A 203 -13.79 10.82 9.50
C GLY A 203 -15.07 10.74 10.32
N ILE A 204 -15.20 9.72 11.19
CA ILE A 204 -16.33 9.56 12.10
C ILE A 204 -16.33 10.70 13.14
N VAL A 205 -15.18 11.00 13.71
CA VAL A 205 -15.02 12.12 14.66
C VAL A 205 -15.47 13.46 14.03
N ASN A 206 -15.02 13.73 12.80
CA ASN A 206 -15.39 14.95 12.09
C ASN A 206 -16.90 15.02 11.83
N LYS A 207 -17.53 13.90 11.44
CA LYS A 207 -18.97 13.80 11.22
C LYS A 207 -19.75 14.11 12.51
N ILE A 208 -19.43 13.43 13.61
CA ILE A 208 -20.10 13.63 14.91
C ILE A 208 -19.89 15.05 15.44
N LEU A 209 -18.66 15.61 15.33
CA LEU A 209 -18.37 16.98 15.70
C LEU A 209 -19.21 17.98 14.92
N THR A 210 -19.32 17.79 13.59
CA THR A 210 -20.14 18.66 12.74
C THR A 210 -21.61 18.60 13.16
N GLU A 211 -22.15 17.39 13.38
CA GLU A 211 -23.53 17.21 13.83
C GLU A 211 -23.81 17.90 15.20
N ILE A 212 -22.87 17.78 16.15
CA ILE A 212 -23.03 18.41 17.47
C ILE A 212 -22.96 19.94 17.36
N LEU A 213 -21.97 20.47 16.61
CA LEU A 213 -21.76 21.91 16.50
C LEU A 213 -22.87 22.61 15.69
N ASP A 214 -23.43 21.95 14.69
CA ASP A 214 -24.54 22.51 13.88
C ASP A 214 -25.87 22.48 14.64
N ASN A 215 -26.03 21.61 15.66
CA ASN A 215 -27.21 21.54 16.52
C ASN A 215 -27.13 22.40 17.81
N MET A 216 -26.02 23.07 18.02
CA MET A 216 -25.82 24.01 19.15
C MET A 216 -26.09 25.48 18.75
#